data_ff8ed421164056608c18d22e7911d567
#
_entry.id   ff8ed421164056608c18d22e7911d567
#
_cell.length_a   1.000
_cell.length_b   1.000
_cell.length_c   1.000
_cell.angle_alpha   90.00
_cell.angle_beta   90.00
_cell.angle_gamma   90.00
#
_symmetry.space_group_name_H-M   'P 1'
#
loop_
_entity.id
_entity.type
_entity.pdbx_description
1 polymer ?
#
loop_
_entity_poly.entity_id
_entity_poly.type
_entity_poly.pdbx_seq_one_letter_code
_entity_poly.pdbx_strand_id
1 'polypeptide(L)'
;MLKEQVEAVAKIRFNSVLLNYYRDGNDSVAWHSDRESVLGKTPIIASVSFGQVRSFDIRNKQNHKEHYSVKLEHGSFLLMKAGLQEGWEHRIAKSLKPMKARINLTFRLVI
;
A
#
# COMPACT_ATOMS: atom_id res chain seq x y z
N MET A 1 4.96 -8.93 18.47
CA MET A 1 5.24 -9.20 17.04
C MET A 1 4.50 -8.20 16.18
N LEU A 2 5.08 -7.83 15.05
CA LEU A 2 4.49 -6.84 14.16
C LEU A 2 3.10 -7.26 13.64
N LYS A 3 2.95 -8.52 13.25
CA LYS A 3 1.66 -9.03 12.75
C LYS A 3 0.53 -8.82 13.75
N GLU A 4 0.75 -9.14 15.02
CA GLU A 4 -0.26 -8.98 16.06
C GLU A 4 -0.60 -7.52 16.30
N GLN A 5 0.39 -6.63 16.24
CA GLN A 5 0.18 -5.19 16.38
C GLN A 5 -0.67 -4.65 15.22
N VAL A 6 -0.37 -5.08 13.99
CA VAL A 6 -1.13 -4.71 12.80
C VAL A 6 -2.57 -5.22 12.89
N GLU A 7 -2.75 -6.47 13.29
CA GLU A 7 -4.08 -7.06 13.45
C GLU A 7 -4.90 -6.34 14.52
N ALA A 8 -4.26 -5.91 15.61
CA ALA A 8 -4.94 -5.18 16.66
C ALA A 8 -5.49 -3.84 16.18
N VAL A 9 -4.72 -3.11 15.37
CA VAL A 9 -5.15 -1.82 14.81
C VAL A 9 -6.22 -2.00 13.74
N ALA A 10 -6.03 -2.95 12.83
CA ALA A 10 -6.95 -3.23 11.74
C ALA A 10 -8.25 -3.92 12.22
N LYS A 11 -8.20 -4.57 13.38
CA LYS A 11 -9.30 -5.35 13.97
C LYS A 11 -9.71 -6.54 13.10
N ILE A 12 -8.78 -7.08 12.32
CA ILE A 12 -8.95 -8.30 11.54
C ILE A 12 -7.66 -9.11 11.59
N ARG A 13 -7.76 -10.39 11.24
CA ARG A 13 -6.60 -11.28 11.14
C ARG A 13 -6.13 -11.36 9.71
N PHE A 14 -4.82 -11.49 9.54
CA PHE A 14 -4.18 -11.67 8.24
C PHE A 14 -3.47 -13.02 8.20
N ASN A 15 -3.39 -13.61 7.02
CA ASN A 15 -2.72 -14.90 6.82
C ASN A 15 -1.62 -14.84 5.76
N SER A 16 -1.35 -13.66 5.22
CA SER A 16 -0.34 -13.49 4.18
C SER A 16 0.33 -12.13 4.33
N VAL A 17 1.60 -12.07 3.98
CA VAL A 17 2.34 -10.82 3.89
C VAL A 17 3.15 -10.80 2.61
N LEU A 18 3.08 -9.69 1.89
CA LEU A 18 3.89 -9.44 0.70
C LEU A 18 4.93 -8.39 1.06
N LEU A 19 6.19 -8.68 0.80
CA LEU A 19 7.29 -7.76 1.01
C LEU A 19 7.68 -7.14 -0.33
N ASN A 20 7.69 -5.80 -0.38
CA ASN A 20 8.18 -5.05 -1.52
C ASN A 20 9.42 -4.28 -1.12
N TYR A 21 10.51 -4.46 -1.88
CA TYR A 21 11.76 -3.78 -1.64
C TYR A 21 12.02 -2.77 -2.76
N TYR A 22 12.13 -1.50 -2.37
CA TYR A 22 12.47 -0.40 -3.27
C TYR A 22 13.91 0.01 -2.97
N ARG A 23 14.81 -0.22 -3.93
CA ARG A 23 16.25 0.02 -3.73
C ARG A 23 16.55 1.51 -3.66
N ASP A 24 15.84 2.29 -4.48
CA ASP A 24 15.99 3.73 -4.61
C ASP A 24 14.77 4.33 -5.31
N GLY A 25 14.85 5.58 -5.73
CA GLY A 25 13.74 6.26 -6.39
C GLY A 25 13.38 5.71 -7.77
N ASN A 26 14.23 4.89 -8.39
CA ASN A 26 13.95 4.30 -9.69
C ASN A 26 12.99 3.10 -9.61
N ASP A 27 12.89 2.46 -8.46
CA ASP A 27 11.92 1.39 -8.24
C ASP A 27 10.55 2.01 -7.97
N SER A 28 9.52 1.42 -8.58
CA SER A 28 8.17 1.98 -8.58
C SER A 28 7.11 0.89 -8.71
N VAL A 29 5.87 1.29 -8.46
CA VAL A 29 4.69 0.48 -8.75
C VAL A 29 3.72 1.34 -9.54
N ALA A 30 3.31 0.86 -10.70
CA ALA A 30 2.38 1.57 -11.57
C ALA A 30 0.96 1.63 -10.97
N TRP A 31 0.12 2.48 -11.54
CA TRP A 31 -1.28 2.57 -11.15
C TRP A 31 -1.97 1.20 -11.17
N HIS A 32 -2.59 0.84 -10.05
CA HIS A 32 -3.28 -0.44 -9.90
C HIS A 32 -4.27 -0.41 -8.74
N SER A 33 -5.10 -1.44 -8.67
CA SER A 33 -5.92 -1.76 -7.50
C SER A 33 -5.68 -3.21 -7.12
N ASP A 34 -5.79 -3.52 -5.83
CA ASP A 34 -5.62 -4.88 -5.34
C ASP A 34 -6.97 -5.60 -5.37
N ARG A 35 -7.31 -6.15 -6.53
CA ARG A 35 -8.58 -6.82 -6.77
C ARG A 35 -8.42 -8.27 -7.19
N GLU A 36 -7.39 -8.92 -6.68
CA GLU A 36 -7.17 -10.34 -6.93
C GLU A 36 -8.27 -11.17 -6.28
N SER A 37 -8.76 -12.19 -6.98
CA SER A 37 -9.85 -13.05 -6.50
C SER A 37 -9.53 -13.71 -5.15
N VAL A 38 -8.27 -14.02 -4.90
CA VAL A 38 -7.83 -14.63 -3.64
C VAL A 38 -8.03 -13.72 -2.42
N LEU A 39 -8.23 -12.41 -2.63
CA LEU A 39 -8.46 -11.45 -1.55
C LEU A 39 -9.94 -11.28 -1.21
N GLY A 40 -10.85 -11.93 -1.94
CA GLY A 40 -12.28 -11.82 -1.72
C GLY A 40 -12.89 -10.55 -2.34
N LYS A 41 -14.17 -10.33 -2.04
CA LYS A 41 -14.94 -9.20 -2.62
C LYS A 41 -14.67 -7.87 -1.93
N THR A 42 -14.29 -7.90 -0.65
CA THR A 42 -14.06 -6.72 0.18
C THR A 42 -12.67 -6.77 0.80
N PRO A 43 -11.60 -6.65 -0.02
CA PRO A 43 -10.24 -6.80 0.50
C PRO A 43 -9.89 -5.66 1.45
N ILE A 44 -9.24 -6.02 2.57
CA ILE A 44 -8.65 -5.08 3.50
C ILE A 44 -7.17 -5.39 3.57
N ILE A 45 -6.34 -4.39 3.31
CA ILE A 45 -4.90 -4.55 3.24
C ILE A 45 -4.25 -3.57 4.20
N ALA A 46 -3.38 -4.07 5.06
CA ALA A 46 -2.61 -3.25 5.98
C ALA A 46 -1.17 -3.11 5.48
N SER A 47 -0.73 -1.88 5.29
CA SER A 47 0.59 -1.56 4.74
C SER A 47 1.45 -0.91 5.81
N VAL A 48 2.64 -1.46 6.04
CA VAL A 48 3.62 -0.90 6.97
C VAL A 48 4.89 -0.57 6.18
N SER A 49 5.39 0.65 6.35
CA SER A 49 6.53 1.16 5.58
C SER A 49 7.73 1.41 6.49
N PHE A 50 8.91 1.03 6.02
CA PHE A 50 10.19 1.26 6.69
C PHE A 50 11.19 1.87 5.73
N GLY A 51 12.00 2.82 6.20
CA GLY A 51 13.07 3.43 5.42
C GLY A 51 12.64 4.72 4.75
N GLN A 52 13.02 4.87 3.48
CA GLN A 52 12.79 6.10 2.72
C GLN A 52 11.32 6.48 2.61
N VAL A 53 11.02 7.75 2.85
CA VAL A 53 9.68 8.30 2.61
C VAL A 53 9.38 8.28 1.11
N ARG A 54 8.23 7.74 0.75
CA ARG A 54 7.73 7.74 -0.63
C ARG A 54 6.30 8.25 -0.64
N SER A 55 5.91 8.87 -1.74
CA SER A 55 4.52 9.31 -1.92
C SER A 55 3.65 8.17 -2.41
N PHE A 56 2.52 7.99 -1.76
CA PHE A 56 1.47 7.06 -2.15
C PHE A 56 0.39 7.88 -2.83
N ASP A 57 0.33 7.78 -4.15
CA ASP A 57 -0.62 8.54 -4.95
C ASP A 57 -1.88 7.71 -5.17
N ILE A 58 -3.04 8.33 -5.00
CA ILE A 58 -4.34 7.71 -5.29
C ILE A 58 -5.11 8.60 -6.25
N ARG A 59 -5.89 7.97 -7.12
CA ARG A 59 -6.78 8.70 -8.03
C ARG A 59 -8.06 7.92 -8.27
N ASN A 60 -9.14 8.67 -8.53
CA ASN A 60 -10.41 8.10 -8.91
C ASN A 60 -10.31 7.47 -10.30
N LYS A 61 -10.78 6.23 -10.47
CA LYS A 61 -10.71 5.51 -11.75
C LYS A 61 -11.50 6.20 -12.86
N GLN A 62 -12.62 6.83 -12.52
CA GLN A 62 -13.50 7.47 -13.49
C GLN A 62 -13.18 8.94 -13.73
N ASN A 63 -12.50 9.58 -12.77
CA ASN A 63 -12.11 10.98 -12.87
C ASN A 63 -10.72 11.17 -12.27
N HIS A 64 -9.70 11.10 -13.14
CA HIS A 64 -8.30 11.21 -12.72
C HIS A 64 -7.93 12.59 -12.17
N LYS A 65 -8.77 13.60 -12.36
CA LYS A 65 -8.56 14.92 -11.74
C LYS A 65 -8.78 14.88 -10.24
N GLU A 66 -9.57 13.93 -9.77
CA GLU A 66 -9.75 13.68 -8.34
C GLU A 66 -8.63 12.75 -7.87
N HIS A 67 -7.60 13.34 -7.29
CA HIS A 67 -6.42 12.60 -6.85
C HIS A 67 -5.86 13.19 -5.56
N TYR A 68 -5.16 12.35 -4.82
CA TYR A 68 -4.54 12.71 -3.55
C TYR A 68 -3.18 12.04 -3.44
N SER A 69 -2.33 12.57 -2.58
CA SER A 69 -1.02 12.01 -2.32
C SER A 69 -0.74 12.02 -0.83
N VAL A 70 -0.28 10.90 -0.30
CA VAL A 70 0.06 10.73 1.12
C VAL A 70 1.51 10.29 1.21
N LYS A 71 2.29 10.91 2.08
CA LYS A 71 3.66 10.50 2.33
C LYS A 71 3.68 9.32 3.29
N LEU A 72 4.29 8.22 2.87
CA LEU A 72 4.48 7.03 3.69
C LEU A 72 5.80 7.13 4.42
N GLU A 73 5.75 7.58 5.66
CA GLU A 73 6.93 7.82 6.48
C GLU A 73 7.46 6.50 7.07
N HIS A 74 8.70 6.53 7.54
CA HIS A 74 9.30 5.40 8.23
C HIS A 74 8.47 5.00 9.44
N GLY A 75 8.10 3.72 9.51
CA GLY A 75 7.26 3.17 10.58
C GLY A 75 5.77 3.48 10.41
N SER A 76 5.36 4.08 9.29
CA SER A 76 3.95 4.43 9.08
C SER A 76 3.10 3.21 8.77
N PHE A 77 1.81 3.33 9.11
CA PHE A 77 0.79 2.32 8.90
C PHE A 77 -0.33 2.91 8.03
N LEU A 78 -0.68 2.20 6.97
CA LEU A 78 -1.77 2.58 6.08
C LEU A 78 -2.75 1.41 5.97
N LEU A 79 -4.00 1.65 6.33
CA LEU A 79 -5.06 0.66 6.18
C LEU A 79 -5.88 0.97 4.93
N MET A 80 -5.83 0.06 3.96
CA MET A 80 -6.59 0.18 2.71
C MET A 80 -7.84 -0.67 2.82
N LYS A 81 -9.00 -0.02 2.89
CA LYS A 81 -10.30 -0.68 2.95
C LYS A 81 -10.84 -0.96 1.54
N ALA A 82 -11.89 -1.76 1.47
CA ALA A 82 -12.47 -2.22 0.21
C ALA A 82 -12.82 -1.10 -0.76
N GLY A 83 -13.34 0.02 -0.27
CA GLY A 83 -13.71 1.16 -1.12
C GLY A 83 -12.56 1.70 -1.94
N LEU A 84 -11.36 1.70 -1.39
CA LEU A 84 -10.16 2.16 -2.10
C LEU A 84 -9.83 1.23 -3.27
N GLN A 85 -10.11 -0.06 -3.16
CA GLN A 85 -9.81 -1.02 -4.22
C GLN A 85 -10.86 -1.04 -5.33
N GLU A 86 -12.06 -0.55 -5.07
CA GLU A 86 -13.16 -0.58 -6.05
C GLU A 86 -13.16 0.64 -6.97
N GLY A 87 -13.18 1.84 -6.39
CA GLY A 87 -13.33 3.07 -7.15
C GLY A 87 -12.04 3.82 -7.41
N TRP A 88 -10.92 3.37 -6.85
CA TRP A 88 -9.66 4.08 -6.85
C TRP A 88 -8.51 3.18 -7.29
N GLU A 89 -7.46 3.79 -7.80
CA GLU A 89 -6.20 3.12 -8.04
C GLU A 89 -5.07 3.92 -7.40
N HIS A 90 -3.96 3.24 -7.13
CA HIS A 90 -2.84 3.83 -6.42
C HIS A 90 -1.51 3.41 -7.03
N ARG A 91 -0.48 4.18 -6.71
CA ARG A 91 0.88 3.94 -7.21
C ARG A 91 1.95 4.46 -6.26
N ILE A 92 3.17 3.97 -6.46
CA ILE A 92 4.40 4.62 -5.99
C ILE A 92 5.17 5.05 -7.24
N ALA A 93 5.19 6.33 -7.54
CA ALA A 93 5.84 6.84 -8.74
C ALA A 93 7.36 6.80 -8.63
N LYS A 94 8.04 6.68 -9.76
CA LYS A 94 9.48 6.87 -9.83
C LYS A 94 9.85 8.30 -9.41
N SER A 95 11.03 8.45 -8.83
CA SER A 95 11.57 9.76 -8.48
C SER A 95 12.95 9.92 -9.08
N LEU A 96 13.22 11.10 -9.62
CA LEU A 96 14.54 11.48 -10.11
C LEU A 96 15.44 11.99 -8.96
N LYS A 97 14.84 12.25 -7.79
CA LYS A 97 15.60 12.67 -6.61
C LYS A 97 16.37 11.49 -6.04
N PRO A 98 17.58 11.71 -5.51
CA PRO A 98 18.29 10.67 -4.78
C PRO A 98 17.46 10.15 -3.61
N MET A 99 17.28 8.84 -3.53
CA MET A 99 16.50 8.20 -2.48
C MET A 99 17.21 6.97 -1.96
N LYS A 100 17.01 6.71 -0.67
CA LYS A 100 17.49 5.51 0.00
C LYS A 100 16.49 4.37 -0.20
N ALA A 101 16.80 3.22 0.35
CA ALA A 101 15.96 2.04 0.25
C ALA A 101 14.70 2.17 1.12
N ARG A 102 13.63 1.49 0.68
CA ARG A 102 12.37 1.38 1.40
C ARG A 102 11.91 -0.07 1.37
N ILE A 103 11.38 -0.53 2.49
CA ILE A 103 10.72 -1.82 2.60
C ILE A 103 9.26 -1.58 2.95
N ASN A 104 8.36 -2.26 2.24
CA ASN A 104 6.93 -2.21 2.52
C ASN A 104 6.41 -3.62 2.76
N LEU A 105 5.68 -3.79 3.86
CA LEU A 105 5.02 -5.04 4.21
C LEU A 105 3.51 -4.84 4.04
N THR A 106 2.89 -5.60 3.16
CA THR A 106 1.44 -5.59 2.98
C THR A 106 0.84 -6.86 3.55
N PHE A 107 0.08 -6.71 4.63
CA PHE A 107 -0.63 -7.82 5.28
C PHE A 107 -1.99 -7.99 4.63
N ARG A 108 -2.34 -9.23 4.29
CA ARG A 108 -3.53 -9.58 3.52
C ARG A 108 -4.22 -10.80 4.11
N LEU A 109 -5.52 -10.91 3.85
CA LEU A 109 -6.29 -12.13 4.11
C LEU A 109 -6.55 -12.80 2.76
N VAL A 110 -5.91 -13.93 2.53
CA VAL A 110 -6.12 -14.76 1.34
C VAL A 110 -7.14 -15.83 1.67
N ILE A 111 -8.19 -15.91 0.89
CA ILE A 111 -9.29 -16.85 1.07
C ILE A 111 -9.22 -18.02 0.11
#